data_e1728f007e531d1de1ccd41fb65139a6
#
_entry.id   e1728f007e531d1de1ccd41fb65139a6
#
_cell.length_a   1.000
_cell.length_b   1.000
_cell.length_c   1.000
_cell.angle_alpha   90.00
_cell.angle_beta   90.00
_cell.angle_gamma   90.00
#
_symmetry.space_group_name_H-M   'P 1'
#
loop_
_entity.id
_entity.type
_entity.pdbx_description
1 polymer ?
#
loop_
_entity_poly.entity_id
_entity_poly.type
_entity_poly.pdbx_seq_one_letter_code
_entity_poly.pdbx_strand_id
1 'polypeptide(L)'
;GSYFSSQSSTLPAAQKTGRLTIVPDSVVHSLVYDDAKNRVTGVRVIDANTKEQREYRARIVFLNASTLGSTRILLNSKSARFPNGLANSSGVLGQNLMDHHFMAGARGEIPGLKEHYYQGNRPNGIYIPRFRNLDEKTKRSDYIRGFGYQGGASRSGWGRGGSAPGFGVQLKRRLREPGDWSMGLTAFAECLPRAENAVTLSDETDEYGIPKLRINCAWGPNELAMRKDMADSAAEMLEAAGVKNVATYDLLKPDGLGAEPGLGIHEMGTARMGRDPKTSVLNAHNQAHDVPNLFVTDGSAMTSASCVNPSITYMALTARACDYAVKQMKEGAI
;
A
#
# COMPACT_ATOMS: atom_id res chain seq x y z
N GLY A 1 1.61 2.29 -24.27
CA GLY A 1 2.57 2.04 -23.23
C GLY A 1 1.99 1.20 -22.11
N SER A 2 2.85 0.57 -21.36
CA SER A 2 2.49 -0.27 -20.21
C SER A 2 2.45 0.51 -18.88
N TYR A 3 2.57 1.82 -18.93
CA TYR A 3 2.50 2.68 -17.77
C TYR A 3 1.08 3.19 -17.56
N PHE A 4 0.53 2.97 -16.38
CA PHE A 4 -0.77 3.48 -15.95
C PHE A 4 -0.63 4.34 -14.70
N SER A 5 -1.33 5.48 -14.68
CA SER A 5 -1.54 6.29 -13.48
C SER A 5 -2.86 7.06 -13.61
N SER A 6 -3.38 7.55 -12.51
CA SER A 6 -4.57 8.42 -12.52
C SER A 6 -4.34 9.66 -13.38
N GLN A 7 -3.14 10.24 -13.32
CA GLN A 7 -2.77 11.43 -14.11
C GLN A 7 -2.72 11.15 -15.61
N SER A 8 -2.30 9.95 -16.02
CA SER A 8 -2.18 9.61 -17.44
C SER A 8 -3.46 9.05 -18.07
N SER A 9 -4.44 8.65 -17.30
CA SER A 9 -5.62 7.95 -17.80
C SER A 9 -6.95 8.43 -17.20
N THR A 10 -7.23 8.15 -15.94
CA THR A 10 -8.57 8.36 -15.36
C THR A 10 -8.91 9.84 -15.16
N LEU A 11 -7.98 10.68 -14.72
CA LEU A 11 -8.22 12.13 -14.59
C LEU A 11 -8.47 12.83 -15.93
N PRO A 12 -7.67 12.61 -17.01
CA PRO A 12 -8.00 13.14 -18.32
C PRO A 12 -9.34 12.66 -18.87
N ALA A 13 -9.70 11.39 -18.61
CA ALA A 13 -11.01 10.86 -19.01
C ALA A 13 -12.16 11.57 -18.26
N ALA A 14 -12.01 11.77 -16.97
CA ALA A 14 -12.99 12.50 -16.16
C ALA A 14 -13.11 13.98 -16.58
N GLN A 15 -11.98 14.65 -16.87
CA GLN A 15 -12.00 16.03 -17.39
C GLN A 15 -12.81 16.18 -18.68
N LYS A 16 -12.69 15.23 -19.61
CA LYS A 16 -13.45 15.24 -20.89
C LYS A 16 -14.95 15.23 -20.69
N THR A 17 -15.45 14.78 -19.53
CA THR A 17 -16.88 14.81 -19.21
C THR A 17 -17.41 16.20 -18.91
N GLY A 18 -16.56 17.18 -18.64
CA GLY A 18 -16.91 18.51 -18.14
C GLY A 18 -17.49 18.54 -16.72
N ARG A 19 -17.41 17.41 -15.99
CA ARG A 19 -18.00 17.25 -14.64
C ARG A 19 -16.97 17.10 -13.53
N LEU A 20 -15.69 17.24 -13.85
CA LEU A 20 -14.60 17.18 -12.88
C LEU A 20 -14.14 18.59 -12.49
N THR A 21 -14.11 18.88 -11.21
CA THR A 21 -13.39 20.03 -10.63
C THR A 21 -12.25 19.50 -9.79
N ILE A 22 -11.03 19.94 -10.06
CA ILE A 22 -9.84 19.64 -9.23
C ILE A 22 -9.49 20.90 -8.48
N VAL A 23 -9.33 20.79 -7.17
CA VAL A 23 -8.89 21.90 -6.32
C VAL A 23 -7.54 21.52 -5.73
N PRO A 24 -6.43 21.94 -6.37
CA PRO A 24 -5.08 21.68 -5.88
C PRO A 24 -4.80 22.47 -4.60
N ASP A 25 -3.65 22.19 -3.98
CA ASP A 25 -3.15 22.88 -2.79
C ASP A 25 -4.15 22.89 -1.62
N SER A 26 -5.01 21.86 -1.53
CA SER A 26 -6.08 21.74 -0.55
C SER A 26 -5.81 20.59 0.41
N VAL A 27 -5.37 20.90 1.62
CA VAL A 27 -5.09 19.92 2.67
C VAL A 27 -6.40 19.59 3.40
N VAL A 28 -7.00 18.45 3.09
CA VAL A 28 -8.21 17.97 3.79
C VAL A 28 -7.82 17.47 5.17
N HIS A 29 -8.43 18.06 6.23
CA HIS A 29 -8.10 17.68 7.60
C HIS A 29 -9.24 17.04 8.37
N SER A 30 -10.50 17.27 7.99
CA SER A 30 -11.66 16.67 8.63
C SER A 30 -12.90 16.70 7.73
N LEU A 31 -13.89 15.89 8.07
CA LEU A 31 -15.20 15.85 7.47
C LEU A 31 -16.17 16.72 8.27
N VAL A 32 -17.15 17.31 7.60
CA VAL A 32 -18.24 18.06 8.24
C VAL A 32 -19.41 17.10 8.45
N TYR A 33 -19.67 16.73 9.69
CA TYR A 33 -20.75 15.81 10.04
C TYR A 33 -21.92 16.56 10.66
N ASP A 34 -23.14 16.23 10.23
CA ASP A 34 -24.41 16.75 10.76
C ASP A 34 -25.06 15.65 11.61
N ASP A 35 -24.99 15.81 12.94
CA ASP A 35 -25.53 14.85 13.91
C ASP A 35 -27.05 14.65 13.75
N ALA A 36 -27.81 15.71 13.43
CA ALA A 36 -29.25 15.63 13.29
C ALA A 36 -29.69 14.84 12.06
N LYS A 37 -28.92 14.91 10.98
CA LYS A 37 -29.20 14.20 9.71
C LYS A 37 -28.47 12.88 9.59
N ASN A 38 -27.58 12.57 10.52
CA ASN A 38 -26.68 11.40 10.47
C ASN A 38 -25.94 11.28 9.14
N ARG A 39 -25.33 12.38 8.67
CA ARG A 39 -24.61 12.36 7.38
C ARG A 39 -23.46 13.33 7.34
N VAL A 40 -22.46 13.03 6.50
CA VAL A 40 -21.43 13.99 6.11
C VAL A 40 -22.04 14.99 5.14
N THR A 41 -21.77 16.27 5.35
CA THR A 41 -22.25 17.36 4.49
C THR A 41 -21.15 18.00 3.66
N GLY A 42 -19.88 17.65 3.93
CA GLY A 42 -18.73 18.17 3.20
C GLY A 42 -17.40 17.85 3.86
N VAL A 43 -16.37 18.57 3.43
CA VAL A 43 -15.01 18.45 3.94
C VAL A 43 -14.45 19.81 4.34
N ARG A 44 -13.60 19.85 5.36
CA ARG A 44 -12.80 21.02 5.74
C ARG A 44 -11.40 20.89 5.19
N VAL A 45 -10.95 21.95 4.58
CA VAL A 45 -9.63 22.03 3.96
C VAL A 45 -8.86 23.26 4.44
N ILE A 46 -7.55 23.16 4.39
CA ILE A 46 -6.64 24.29 4.57
C ILE A 46 -5.92 24.50 3.24
N ASP A 47 -5.95 25.71 2.73
CA ASP A 47 -5.16 26.10 1.56
C ASP A 47 -3.67 26.03 1.91
N ALA A 48 -2.90 25.23 1.18
CA ALA A 48 -1.49 24.98 1.49
C ALA A 48 -0.62 26.25 1.40
N ASN A 49 -1.01 27.20 0.57
CA ASN A 49 -0.27 28.44 0.32
C ASN A 49 -0.68 29.56 1.30
N THR A 50 -2.00 29.79 1.42
CA THR A 50 -2.53 30.94 2.22
C THR A 50 -2.81 30.56 3.66
N LYS A 51 -2.89 29.27 3.99
CA LYS A 51 -3.32 28.72 5.30
C LYS A 51 -4.79 29.04 5.66
N GLU A 52 -5.56 29.57 4.72
CA GLU A 52 -7.00 29.81 4.93
C GLU A 52 -7.77 28.51 5.02
N GLN A 53 -8.76 28.49 5.93
CA GLN A 53 -9.68 27.36 6.04
C GLN A 53 -10.89 27.57 5.13
N ARG A 54 -11.33 26.49 4.47
CA ARG A 54 -12.50 26.47 3.59
C ARG A 54 -13.30 25.19 3.80
N GLU A 55 -14.59 25.24 3.47
CA GLU A 55 -15.44 24.07 3.42
C GLU A 55 -15.96 23.83 1.99
N TYR A 56 -15.90 22.58 1.54
CA TYR A 56 -16.56 22.13 0.32
C TYR A 56 -17.71 21.20 0.68
N ARG A 57 -18.90 21.49 0.17
CA ARG A 57 -20.10 20.71 0.46
C ARG A 57 -20.39 19.67 -0.60
N ALA A 58 -20.86 18.49 -0.17
CA ALA A 58 -21.20 17.39 -1.03
C ALA A 58 -22.34 16.54 -0.45
N ARG A 59 -23.12 15.91 -1.33
CA ARG A 59 -24.16 14.95 -0.92
C ARG A 59 -23.58 13.58 -0.55
N ILE A 60 -22.51 13.16 -1.21
CA ILE A 60 -21.79 11.92 -0.99
C ILE A 60 -20.31 12.25 -0.90
N VAL A 61 -19.58 11.60 0.00
CA VAL A 61 -18.14 11.76 0.15
C VAL A 61 -17.46 10.40 -0.04
N PHE A 62 -16.51 10.36 -0.96
CA PHE A 62 -15.54 9.28 -1.10
C PHE A 62 -14.21 9.75 -0.51
N LEU A 63 -13.73 9.06 0.51
CA LEU A 63 -12.48 9.35 1.17
C LEU A 63 -11.41 8.38 0.65
N ASN A 64 -10.39 8.93 -0.03
CA ASN A 64 -9.35 8.18 -0.72
C ASN A 64 -7.96 8.82 -0.53
N ALA A 65 -7.67 9.24 0.69
CA ALA A 65 -6.44 9.94 1.04
C ALA A 65 -5.28 8.97 1.41
N SER A 66 -5.32 7.76 0.93
CA SER A 66 -4.53 6.60 1.34
C SER A 66 -4.79 6.16 2.79
N THR A 67 -4.28 5.00 3.18
CA THR A 67 -4.60 4.36 4.46
C THR A 67 -4.38 5.28 5.66
N LEU A 68 -3.20 5.84 5.78
CA LEU A 68 -2.85 6.70 6.92
C LEU A 68 -3.57 8.06 6.84
N GLY A 69 -3.66 8.63 5.65
CA GLY A 69 -4.34 9.91 5.43
C GLY A 69 -5.85 9.84 5.71
N SER A 70 -6.54 8.82 5.18
CA SER A 70 -7.98 8.63 5.43
C SER A 70 -8.27 8.35 6.90
N THR A 71 -7.43 7.55 7.55
CA THR A 71 -7.54 7.29 8.99
C THR A 71 -7.35 8.57 9.80
N ARG A 72 -6.35 9.39 9.47
CA ARG A 72 -6.13 10.68 10.12
C ARG A 72 -7.33 11.60 10.01
N ILE A 73 -7.91 11.71 8.82
CA ILE A 73 -9.09 12.53 8.56
C ILE A 73 -10.28 12.04 9.39
N LEU A 74 -10.54 10.73 9.40
CA LEU A 74 -11.64 10.14 10.19
C LEU A 74 -11.45 10.34 11.69
N LEU A 75 -10.25 10.06 12.23
CA LEU A 75 -9.92 10.26 13.65
C LEU A 75 -10.01 11.74 14.07
N ASN A 76 -9.68 12.65 13.17
CA ASN A 76 -9.77 14.11 13.40
C ASN A 76 -11.18 14.66 13.23
N SER A 77 -12.11 13.89 12.65
CA SER A 77 -13.52 14.29 12.44
C SER A 77 -14.38 13.89 13.63
N LYS A 78 -14.18 14.56 14.76
CA LYS A 78 -14.91 14.28 16.01
C LYS A 78 -16.24 15.01 16.07
N SER A 79 -17.24 14.41 16.71
CA SER A 79 -18.54 15.01 17.05
C SER A 79 -19.02 14.47 18.39
N ALA A 80 -20.17 14.99 18.87
CA ALA A 80 -20.78 14.47 20.09
C ALA A 80 -21.11 12.97 19.98
N ARG A 81 -21.57 12.52 18.82
CA ARG A 81 -21.87 11.12 18.53
C ARG A 81 -20.61 10.26 18.32
N PHE A 82 -19.54 10.84 17.77
CA PHE A 82 -18.29 10.16 17.46
C PHE A 82 -17.09 10.82 18.12
N PRO A 83 -16.96 10.76 19.45
CA PRO A 83 -15.89 11.45 20.18
C PRO A 83 -14.48 10.91 19.86
N ASN A 84 -14.39 9.65 19.39
CA ASN A 84 -13.15 8.96 19.07
C ASN A 84 -12.89 8.86 17.55
N GLY A 85 -13.50 9.75 16.75
CA GLY A 85 -13.38 9.77 15.30
C GLY A 85 -14.65 9.33 14.59
N LEU A 86 -14.93 9.92 13.42
CA LEU A 86 -16.13 9.68 12.65
C LEU A 86 -16.22 8.23 12.17
N ALA A 87 -17.42 7.66 12.20
CA ALA A 87 -17.71 6.26 11.84
C ALA A 87 -16.95 5.23 12.70
N ASN A 88 -16.67 5.56 13.96
CA ASN A 88 -15.92 4.71 14.89
C ASN A 88 -16.77 4.21 16.07
N SER A 89 -18.03 3.87 15.87
CA SER A 89 -18.86 3.26 16.91
C SER A 89 -18.35 1.87 17.31
N SER A 90 -17.69 1.17 16.40
CA SER A 90 -17.05 -0.14 16.65
C SER A 90 -15.80 -0.05 17.52
N GLY A 91 -15.13 1.12 17.56
CA GLY A 91 -13.82 1.29 18.22
C GLY A 91 -12.64 0.70 17.46
N VAL A 92 -12.84 0.18 16.23
CA VAL A 92 -11.75 -0.48 15.46
C VAL A 92 -11.09 0.43 14.42
N LEU A 93 -11.55 1.68 14.27
CA LEU A 93 -10.89 2.64 13.40
C LEU A 93 -9.45 2.89 13.87
N GLY A 94 -8.51 2.80 12.96
CA GLY A 94 -7.08 2.92 13.22
C GLY A 94 -6.39 1.62 13.62
N GLN A 95 -7.13 0.57 13.99
CA GLN A 95 -6.58 -0.75 14.32
C GLN A 95 -6.35 -1.61 13.06
N ASN A 96 -5.66 -2.74 13.23
CA ASN A 96 -5.40 -3.73 12.18
C ASN A 96 -4.55 -3.18 11.02
N LEU A 97 -3.63 -2.27 11.30
CA LEU A 97 -2.68 -1.78 10.33
C LEU A 97 -1.82 -2.93 9.82
N MET A 98 -1.76 -3.08 8.52
CA MET A 98 -0.94 -4.05 7.79
C MET A 98 -0.08 -3.31 6.77
N ASP A 99 1.04 -3.92 6.39
CA ASP A 99 1.83 -3.59 5.21
C ASP A 99 2.33 -4.89 4.59
N HIS A 100 2.92 -4.85 3.40
CA HIS A 100 3.59 -6.01 2.86
C HIS A 100 4.89 -6.27 3.64
N HIS A 101 4.99 -7.50 4.12
CA HIS A 101 6.20 -8.05 4.69
C HIS A 101 7.12 -8.48 3.54
N PHE A 102 8.28 -7.85 3.38
CA PHE A 102 9.15 -8.06 2.22
C PHE A 102 10.64 -7.92 2.57
N MET A 103 11.52 -7.77 1.57
CA MET A 103 12.98 -7.64 1.71
C MET A 103 13.67 -8.89 2.25
N ALA A 104 13.12 -10.07 1.91
CA ALA A 104 13.84 -11.34 1.96
C ALA A 104 13.77 -11.99 0.58
N GLY A 105 14.81 -12.73 0.18
CA GLY A 105 14.88 -13.33 -1.14
C GLY A 105 16.28 -13.83 -1.47
N ALA A 106 16.57 -13.92 -2.77
CA ALA A 106 17.90 -14.32 -3.27
C ALA A 106 18.26 -13.58 -4.56
N ARG A 107 19.53 -13.54 -4.85
CA ARG A 107 20.07 -13.00 -6.10
C ARG A 107 21.32 -13.77 -6.51
N GLY A 108 21.64 -13.75 -7.81
CA GLY A 108 22.84 -14.37 -8.32
C GLY A 108 23.22 -13.84 -9.70
N GLU A 109 24.19 -14.45 -10.33
CA GLU A 109 24.79 -14.05 -11.59
C GLU A 109 24.29 -14.92 -12.73
N ILE A 110 24.07 -14.34 -13.90
CA ILE A 110 23.74 -15.06 -15.12
C ILE A 110 24.99 -14.99 -16.03
N PRO A 111 25.74 -16.10 -16.16
CA PRO A 111 26.95 -16.11 -16.97
C PRO A 111 26.64 -16.10 -18.47
N GLY A 112 27.59 -15.62 -19.27
CA GLY A 112 27.61 -15.82 -20.71
C GLY A 112 26.75 -14.93 -21.58
N LEU A 113 25.95 -14.04 -21.02
CA LEU A 113 25.05 -13.15 -21.78
C LEU A 113 25.65 -11.76 -22.08
N LYS A 114 26.95 -11.65 -22.29
CA LYS A 114 27.65 -10.37 -22.46
C LYS A 114 27.19 -9.58 -23.68
N GLU A 115 26.88 -10.25 -24.77
CA GLU A 115 26.42 -9.64 -26.02
C GLU A 115 24.92 -9.32 -26.04
N HIS A 116 24.16 -9.77 -25.02
CA HIS A 116 22.75 -9.48 -24.93
C HIS A 116 22.50 -8.13 -24.29
N TYR A 117 21.72 -7.33 -24.97
CA TYR A 117 21.26 -6.04 -24.51
C TYR A 117 19.74 -6.08 -24.38
N TYR A 118 19.18 -5.61 -23.29
CA TYR A 118 17.74 -5.48 -23.27
C TYR A 118 17.35 -4.06 -23.69
N GLN A 119 16.40 -3.98 -24.57
CA GLN A 119 15.65 -2.77 -24.88
C GLN A 119 14.19 -3.14 -24.76
N GLY A 120 13.43 -2.36 -24.03
CA GLY A 120 12.02 -2.65 -23.87
C GLY A 120 11.28 -1.58 -23.08
N ASN A 121 9.98 -1.65 -23.18
CA ASN A 121 9.08 -0.83 -22.40
C ASN A 121 8.79 -1.50 -21.05
N ARG A 122 8.45 -0.73 -20.04
CA ARG A 122 7.97 -1.25 -18.76
C ARG A 122 6.61 -1.95 -18.93
N PRO A 123 6.30 -2.90 -18.05
CA PRO A 123 7.13 -3.58 -17.09
C PRO A 123 7.97 -4.69 -17.74
N ASN A 124 9.12 -5.01 -17.21
CA ASN A 124 10.02 -6.05 -17.69
C ASN A 124 10.51 -6.99 -16.57
N GLY A 125 9.73 -7.08 -15.51
CA GLY A 125 10.04 -7.93 -14.35
C GLY A 125 9.43 -9.32 -14.44
N ILE A 126 9.75 -10.15 -13.45
CA ILE A 126 9.19 -11.46 -13.20
C ILE A 126 8.22 -11.34 -12.02
N TYR A 127 7.08 -11.99 -12.13
CA TYR A 127 6.13 -12.12 -11.04
C TYR A 127 5.81 -13.60 -10.82
N ILE A 128 6.01 -14.09 -9.60
CA ILE A 128 5.67 -15.46 -9.19
C ILE A 128 4.56 -15.36 -8.14
N PRO A 129 3.35 -15.88 -8.45
CA PRO A 129 2.24 -15.83 -7.51
C PRO A 129 2.49 -16.71 -6.29
N ARG A 130 1.72 -16.51 -5.24
CA ARG A 130 1.76 -17.35 -4.03
C ARG A 130 1.59 -18.82 -4.38
N PHE A 131 2.41 -19.68 -3.76
CA PHE A 131 2.42 -21.13 -3.96
C PHE A 131 2.41 -21.91 -2.63
N ARG A 132 2.55 -21.27 -1.49
CA ARG A 132 2.42 -21.86 -0.15
C ARG A 132 1.00 -21.73 0.37
N ASN A 133 0.58 -22.70 1.17
CA ASN A 133 -0.73 -22.72 1.85
C ASN A 133 -1.92 -22.53 0.90
N LEU A 134 -1.87 -23.18 -0.28
CA LEU A 134 -2.98 -23.22 -1.24
C LEU A 134 -3.86 -24.46 -1.02
N ASP A 135 -3.23 -25.57 -0.66
CA ASP A 135 -3.84 -26.88 -0.45
C ASP A 135 -3.02 -27.69 0.56
N GLU A 136 -3.43 -28.94 0.83
CA GLU A 136 -2.74 -29.82 1.78
C GLU A 136 -1.28 -30.16 1.34
N LYS A 137 -0.96 -30.12 0.04
CA LYS A 137 0.40 -30.40 -0.47
C LYS A 137 1.36 -29.24 -0.25
N THR A 138 0.84 -28.04 -0.25
CA THR A 138 1.62 -26.79 -0.12
C THR A 138 1.53 -26.20 1.28
N LYS A 139 0.82 -26.89 2.19
CA LYS A 139 0.57 -26.45 3.56
C LYS A 139 1.85 -26.40 4.38
N ARG A 140 1.98 -25.33 5.15
CA ARG A 140 3.04 -25.13 6.13
C ARG A 140 2.49 -25.30 7.53
N SER A 141 3.33 -25.82 8.42
CA SER A 141 3.01 -25.98 9.84
C SER A 141 3.46 -24.80 10.70
N ASP A 142 4.40 -24.01 10.22
CA ASP A 142 5.08 -22.95 10.93
C ASP A 142 4.49 -21.54 10.68
N TYR A 143 3.72 -21.39 9.59
CA TYR A 143 2.99 -20.15 9.32
C TYR A 143 1.75 -20.39 8.45
N ILE A 144 0.82 -19.45 8.45
CA ILE A 144 -0.35 -19.39 7.57
C ILE A 144 -0.20 -18.29 6.53
N ARG A 145 -1.05 -18.28 5.49
CA ARG A 145 -0.98 -17.39 4.33
C ARG A 145 0.22 -17.72 3.44
N GLY A 146 1.00 -16.74 3.03
CA GLY A 146 2.16 -16.99 2.19
C GLY A 146 2.71 -15.75 1.51
N PHE A 147 3.51 -15.97 0.51
CA PHE A 147 4.24 -14.94 -0.23
C PHE A 147 4.28 -15.25 -1.72
N GLY A 148 4.48 -14.21 -2.51
CA GLY A 148 4.84 -14.28 -3.92
C GLY A 148 6.16 -13.56 -4.15
N TYR A 149 6.67 -13.60 -5.37
CA TYR A 149 7.92 -12.89 -5.71
C TYR A 149 7.71 -11.85 -6.78
N GLN A 150 8.45 -10.77 -6.64
CA GLN A 150 8.75 -9.84 -7.70
C GLN A 150 10.25 -9.87 -7.95
N GLY A 151 10.63 -9.83 -9.21
CA GLY A 151 12.04 -9.93 -9.55
C GLY A 151 12.33 -9.55 -10.98
N GLY A 152 13.55 -9.76 -11.38
CA GLY A 152 13.98 -9.48 -12.73
C GLY A 152 15.47 -9.70 -12.90
N ALA A 153 15.91 -9.61 -14.15
CA ALA A 153 17.32 -9.60 -14.48
C ALA A 153 17.74 -8.20 -14.91
N SER A 154 18.92 -7.81 -14.52
CA SER A 154 19.51 -6.52 -14.91
C SER A 154 21.01 -6.67 -15.13
N ARG A 155 21.56 -5.75 -15.91
CA ARG A 155 22.97 -5.67 -16.17
C ARG A 155 23.59 -4.53 -15.38
N SER A 156 24.74 -4.80 -14.77
CA SER A 156 25.47 -3.78 -14.03
C SER A 156 25.90 -2.63 -14.93
N GLY A 157 25.36 -1.46 -14.67
CA GLY A 157 25.67 -0.23 -15.40
C GLY A 157 26.86 0.55 -14.82
N TRP A 158 27.01 1.78 -15.25
CA TRP A 158 28.08 2.69 -14.82
C TRP A 158 28.10 2.95 -13.30
N GLY A 159 26.96 2.85 -12.63
CA GLY A 159 26.85 3.04 -11.18
C GLY A 159 27.74 2.12 -10.34
N ARG A 160 28.17 0.97 -10.89
CA ARG A 160 29.15 0.09 -10.23
C ARG A 160 30.52 0.77 -9.99
N GLY A 161 30.80 1.84 -10.72
CA GLY A 161 32.01 2.61 -10.54
C GLY A 161 32.16 3.27 -9.18
N GLY A 162 31.05 3.54 -8.48
CA GLY A 162 31.05 4.11 -7.13
C GLY A 162 31.60 3.18 -6.04
N SER A 163 31.55 1.86 -6.28
CA SER A 163 32.09 0.83 -5.37
C SER A 163 33.26 0.04 -5.95
N ALA A 164 33.60 0.26 -7.22
CA ALA A 164 34.68 -0.47 -7.86
C ALA A 164 36.07 -0.01 -7.37
N PRO A 165 36.96 -0.95 -7.02
CA PRO A 165 38.29 -0.58 -6.57
C PRO A 165 39.14 -0.01 -7.70
N GLY A 166 40.03 0.94 -7.37
CA GLY A 166 40.99 1.57 -8.26
C GLY A 166 40.56 2.93 -8.77
N PHE A 167 41.38 3.53 -9.62
CA PHE A 167 41.18 4.88 -10.14
C PHE A 167 41.81 5.05 -11.53
N GLY A 168 41.57 6.21 -12.17
CA GLY A 168 42.22 6.60 -13.40
C GLY A 168 41.80 5.78 -14.64
N VAL A 169 42.72 5.63 -15.58
CA VAL A 169 42.45 5.03 -16.90
C VAL A 169 42.00 3.58 -16.81
N GLN A 170 42.57 2.80 -15.91
CA GLN A 170 42.23 1.37 -15.76
C GLN A 170 40.80 1.19 -15.25
N LEU A 171 40.37 1.98 -14.27
CA LEU A 171 38.98 1.98 -13.80
C LEU A 171 38.03 2.39 -14.93
N LYS A 172 38.34 3.45 -15.67
CA LYS A 172 37.54 3.91 -16.81
C LYS A 172 37.42 2.83 -17.91
N ARG A 173 38.51 2.10 -18.22
CA ARG A 173 38.49 0.98 -19.19
C ARG A 173 37.57 -0.13 -18.70
N ARG A 174 37.68 -0.58 -17.44
CA ARG A 174 36.79 -1.61 -16.88
C ARG A 174 35.32 -1.19 -16.90
N LEU A 175 35.03 0.07 -16.63
CA LEU A 175 33.65 0.56 -16.64
C LEU A 175 33.06 0.73 -18.06
N ARG A 176 33.90 0.74 -19.10
CA ARG A 176 33.43 0.70 -20.51
C ARG A 176 32.95 -0.68 -20.92
N GLU A 177 33.55 -1.74 -20.35
CA GLU A 177 33.08 -3.09 -20.60
C GLU A 177 31.66 -3.26 -20.01
N PRO A 178 30.79 -3.99 -20.70
CA PRO A 178 29.50 -4.34 -20.15
C PRO A 178 29.65 -5.09 -18.82
N GLY A 179 28.87 -4.71 -17.82
CA GLY A 179 28.80 -5.45 -16.56
C GLY A 179 28.13 -6.81 -16.75
N ASP A 180 28.28 -7.67 -15.76
CA ASP A 180 27.62 -8.97 -15.76
C ASP A 180 26.13 -8.83 -15.51
N TRP A 181 25.36 -9.79 -16.02
CA TRP A 181 23.96 -9.91 -15.71
C TRP A 181 23.75 -10.50 -14.32
N SER A 182 22.80 -9.99 -13.61
CA SER A 182 22.30 -10.53 -12.35
C SER A 182 20.79 -10.72 -12.40
N MET A 183 20.31 -11.71 -11.67
CA MET A 183 18.88 -11.96 -11.49
C MET A 183 18.58 -12.07 -10.00
N GLY A 184 17.45 -11.53 -9.59
CA GLY A 184 17.01 -11.61 -8.21
C GLY A 184 15.50 -11.78 -8.09
N LEU A 185 15.10 -12.41 -7.00
CA LEU A 185 13.73 -12.58 -6.55
C LEU A 185 13.60 -12.01 -5.15
N THR A 186 12.72 -11.05 -4.99
CA THR A 186 12.35 -10.47 -3.69
C THR A 186 10.94 -10.92 -3.34
N ALA A 187 10.77 -11.54 -2.19
CA ALA A 187 9.45 -11.96 -1.73
C ALA A 187 8.63 -10.78 -1.21
N PHE A 188 7.34 -10.84 -1.48
CA PHE A 188 6.29 -10.02 -0.89
C PHE A 188 5.31 -10.94 -0.18
N ALA A 189 5.13 -10.76 1.11
CA ALA A 189 4.35 -11.65 1.94
C ALA A 189 3.20 -10.93 2.63
N GLU A 190 2.18 -11.70 2.99
CA GLU A 190 1.01 -11.20 3.69
C GLU A 190 1.31 -10.97 5.16
N CYS A 191 0.98 -9.79 5.67
CA CYS A 191 0.94 -9.46 7.08
C CYS A 191 -0.48 -9.74 7.62
N LEU A 192 -0.57 -10.40 8.77
CA LEU A 192 -1.86 -10.63 9.44
C LEU A 192 -2.36 -9.36 10.14
N PRO A 193 -3.67 -9.09 10.09
CA PRO A 193 -4.26 -7.98 10.86
C PRO A 193 -4.18 -8.28 12.36
N ARG A 194 -3.70 -7.31 13.13
CA ARG A 194 -3.61 -7.37 14.59
C ARG A 194 -4.06 -6.04 15.19
N ALA A 195 -4.86 -6.09 16.26
CA ALA A 195 -5.44 -4.89 16.87
C ALA A 195 -4.37 -3.93 17.43
N GLU A 196 -3.26 -4.48 17.92
CA GLU A 196 -2.12 -3.71 18.45
C GLU A 196 -1.33 -2.97 17.38
N ASN A 197 -1.39 -3.42 16.11
CA ASN A 197 -0.89 -2.64 14.98
C ASN A 197 -1.90 -1.53 14.67
N ALA A 198 -1.63 -0.34 15.17
CA ALA A 198 -2.63 0.71 15.21
C ALA A 198 -2.08 2.10 14.90
N VAL A 199 -2.99 2.95 14.44
CA VAL A 199 -2.76 4.36 14.16
C VAL A 199 -3.67 5.19 15.06
N THR A 200 -3.10 6.15 15.77
CA THR A 200 -3.82 7.09 16.64
C THR A 200 -3.36 8.52 16.37
N LEU A 201 -4.12 9.50 16.85
CA LEU A 201 -3.65 10.88 16.81
C LEU A 201 -2.62 11.13 17.91
N SER A 202 -1.62 11.93 17.60
CA SER A 202 -0.63 12.47 18.54
C SER A 202 -1.11 13.81 19.08
N ASP A 203 -0.54 14.23 20.21
CA ASP A 203 -0.70 15.59 20.74
C ASP A 203 0.13 16.63 19.95
N GLU A 204 1.11 16.17 19.16
CA GLU A 204 1.86 17.02 18.25
C GLU A 204 1.05 17.33 17.00
N THR A 205 1.23 18.55 16.47
CA THR A 205 0.61 18.98 15.21
C THR A 205 1.67 19.17 14.12
N ASP A 206 1.21 19.18 12.88
CA ASP A 206 2.01 19.59 11.73
C ASP A 206 1.97 21.12 11.52
N GLU A 207 2.56 21.58 10.43
CA GLU A 207 2.61 23.01 10.03
C GLU A 207 1.24 23.65 9.76
N TYR A 208 0.18 22.85 9.63
CA TYR A 208 -1.20 23.28 9.45
C TYR A 208 -2.02 23.23 10.76
N GLY A 209 -1.39 22.88 11.88
CA GLY A 209 -2.07 22.68 13.15
C GLY A 209 -2.90 21.40 13.23
N ILE A 210 -2.73 20.47 12.28
CA ILE A 210 -3.44 19.19 12.25
C ILE A 210 -2.67 18.16 13.09
N PRO A 211 -3.33 17.41 14.01
CA PRO A 211 -2.67 16.36 14.80
C PRO A 211 -1.92 15.38 13.91
N LYS A 212 -0.65 15.11 14.26
CA LYS A 212 0.15 14.07 13.62
C LYS A 212 -0.36 12.68 13.97
N LEU A 213 0.11 11.67 13.26
CA LEU A 213 -0.17 10.27 13.57
C LEU A 213 0.92 9.69 14.49
N ARG A 214 0.48 8.91 15.46
CA ARG A 214 1.31 7.94 16.18
C ARG A 214 1.00 6.56 15.60
N ILE A 215 2.02 5.88 15.11
CA ILE A 215 1.91 4.58 14.46
C ILE A 215 2.61 3.55 15.33
N ASN A 216 1.89 2.50 15.72
CA ASN A 216 2.44 1.30 16.33
C ASN A 216 2.23 0.14 15.35
N CYS A 217 3.31 -0.41 14.81
CA CYS A 217 3.25 -1.53 13.87
C CYS A 217 4.50 -2.38 14.00
N ALA A 218 4.32 -3.68 14.14
CA ALA A 218 5.41 -4.65 14.23
C ALA A 218 5.04 -5.94 13.50
N TRP A 219 6.05 -6.69 13.05
CA TRP A 219 5.85 -8.03 12.53
C TRP A 219 5.54 -9.00 13.67
N GLY A 220 4.61 -9.92 13.43
CA GLY A 220 4.27 -10.98 14.37
C GLY A 220 5.05 -12.28 14.11
N PRO A 221 4.84 -13.29 14.95
CA PRO A 221 5.49 -14.60 14.79
C PRO A 221 5.23 -15.24 13.43
N ASN A 222 4.03 -15.02 12.86
CA ASN A 222 3.66 -15.56 11.54
C ASN A 222 4.52 -14.97 10.42
N GLU A 223 4.72 -13.64 10.43
CA GLU A 223 5.54 -12.92 9.46
C GLU A 223 7.01 -13.33 9.59
N LEU A 224 7.52 -13.43 10.82
CA LEU A 224 8.90 -13.81 11.09
C LEU A 224 9.20 -15.25 10.66
N ALA A 225 8.26 -16.19 10.85
CA ALA A 225 8.40 -17.58 10.43
C ALA A 225 8.50 -17.74 8.90
N MET A 226 7.85 -16.87 8.11
CA MET A 226 7.92 -16.93 6.65
C MET A 226 9.30 -16.58 6.09
N ARG A 227 10.09 -15.74 6.77
CA ARG A 227 11.29 -15.10 6.18
C ARG A 227 12.33 -16.08 5.69
N LYS A 228 12.55 -17.16 6.44
CA LYS A 228 13.51 -18.19 6.01
C LYS A 228 13.04 -18.89 4.72
N ASP A 229 11.78 -19.29 4.64
CA ASP A 229 11.22 -19.95 3.44
C ASP A 229 11.21 -18.97 2.23
N MET A 230 10.97 -17.69 2.46
CA MET A 230 11.06 -16.64 1.42
C MET A 230 12.47 -16.59 0.79
N ALA A 231 13.52 -16.69 1.59
CA ALA A 231 14.90 -16.64 1.10
C ALA A 231 15.32 -17.97 0.45
N ASP A 232 15.05 -19.08 1.11
CA ASP A 232 15.44 -20.42 0.65
C ASP A 232 14.74 -20.78 -0.68
N SER A 233 13.43 -20.59 -0.78
CA SER A 233 12.68 -20.85 -2.01
C SER A 233 13.10 -19.94 -3.16
N ALA A 234 13.50 -18.70 -2.90
CA ALA A 234 14.06 -17.82 -3.94
C ALA A 234 15.38 -18.37 -4.47
N ALA A 235 16.26 -18.86 -3.58
CA ALA A 235 17.54 -19.46 -3.97
C ALA A 235 17.33 -20.73 -4.80
N GLU A 236 16.48 -21.65 -4.35
CA GLU A 236 16.13 -22.87 -5.10
C GLU A 236 15.62 -22.57 -6.51
N MET A 237 14.73 -21.59 -6.66
CA MET A 237 14.20 -21.18 -7.97
C MET A 237 15.27 -20.59 -8.88
N LEU A 238 16.15 -19.75 -8.35
CA LEU A 238 17.24 -19.15 -9.13
C LEU A 238 18.27 -20.20 -9.55
N GLU A 239 18.65 -21.13 -8.66
CA GLU A 239 19.56 -22.23 -8.97
C GLU A 239 18.98 -23.16 -10.03
N ALA A 240 17.70 -23.52 -9.90
CA ALA A 240 16.99 -24.32 -10.90
C ALA A 240 16.90 -23.61 -12.27
N ALA A 241 16.86 -22.27 -12.29
CA ALA A 241 16.92 -21.48 -13.52
C ALA A 241 18.33 -21.32 -14.10
N GLY A 242 19.36 -21.91 -13.45
CA GLY A 242 20.76 -21.88 -13.92
C GLY A 242 21.58 -20.66 -13.49
N VAL A 243 21.01 -19.82 -12.60
CA VAL A 243 21.72 -18.70 -12.00
C VAL A 243 22.87 -19.22 -11.13
N LYS A 244 24.01 -18.56 -11.15
CA LYS A 244 25.22 -18.93 -10.43
C LYS A 244 25.50 -17.98 -9.27
N ASN A 245 26.34 -18.42 -8.34
CA ASN A 245 26.72 -17.63 -7.17
C ASN A 245 25.49 -17.07 -6.44
N VAL A 246 24.46 -17.90 -6.30
CA VAL A 246 23.20 -17.50 -5.65
C VAL A 246 23.47 -17.27 -4.16
N ALA A 247 23.05 -16.10 -3.69
CA ALA A 247 23.13 -15.70 -2.29
C ALA A 247 21.75 -15.25 -1.81
N THR A 248 21.32 -15.81 -0.69
CA THR A 248 20.13 -15.37 0.02
C THR A 248 20.38 -14.07 0.75
N TYR A 249 19.32 -13.32 0.99
CA TYR A 249 19.33 -12.15 1.85
C TYR A 249 18.04 -12.05 2.67
N ASP A 250 18.20 -11.51 3.87
CA ASP A 250 17.11 -11.08 4.73
C ASP A 250 17.55 -9.75 5.37
N LEU A 251 16.85 -8.67 5.05
CA LEU A 251 17.20 -7.34 5.52
C LEU A 251 16.57 -6.98 6.87
N LEU A 252 15.76 -7.86 7.45
CA LEU A 252 15.31 -7.69 8.83
C LEU A 252 16.47 -7.94 9.78
N LYS A 253 17.01 -6.87 10.31
CA LYS A 253 18.12 -6.93 11.26
C LYS A 253 17.62 -7.11 12.70
N PRO A 254 18.45 -7.67 13.60
CA PRO A 254 18.11 -7.77 15.03
C PRO A 254 17.81 -6.42 15.71
N ASP A 255 18.38 -5.33 15.20
CA ASP A 255 18.16 -3.96 15.65
C ASP A 255 16.92 -3.29 15.05
N GLY A 256 16.18 -4.02 14.19
CA GLY A 256 14.95 -3.56 13.59
C GLY A 256 15.10 -2.59 12.42
N LEU A 257 16.29 -2.36 11.91
CA LEU A 257 16.52 -1.43 10.81
C LEU A 257 16.76 -2.14 9.48
N GLY A 258 15.79 -2.11 8.58
CA GLY A 258 16.02 -2.60 7.21
C GLY A 258 14.83 -3.27 6.52
N ALA A 259 13.89 -3.84 7.26
CA ALA A 259 12.66 -4.41 6.72
C ALA A 259 11.46 -4.18 7.66
N GLU A 260 11.42 -3.02 8.28
CA GLU A 260 10.37 -2.56 9.16
C GLU A 260 9.02 -2.46 8.44
N PRO A 261 7.88 -2.59 9.17
CA PRO A 261 6.59 -2.18 8.63
C PRO A 261 6.59 -0.73 8.14
N GLY A 262 5.95 -0.47 6.99
CA GLY A 262 5.91 0.85 6.35
C GLY A 262 6.92 1.01 5.20
N LEU A 263 7.87 0.10 5.03
CA LEU A 263 8.79 0.12 3.88
C LEU A 263 8.15 -0.44 2.60
N GLY A 264 7.12 -1.28 2.72
CA GLY A 264 6.34 -1.78 1.58
C GLY A 264 5.49 -0.72 0.94
N ILE A 265 5.16 0.35 1.68
CA ILE A 265 4.29 1.47 1.28
C ILE A 265 2.94 1.02 0.70
N HIS A 266 2.46 -0.10 1.21
CA HIS A 266 1.17 -0.70 0.88
C HIS A 266 0.31 -0.86 2.14
N GLU A 267 0.24 0.20 2.96
CA GLU A 267 -0.48 0.19 4.21
C GLU A 267 -1.97 -0.10 3.99
N MET A 268 -2.56 -0.90 4.86
CA MET A 268 -3.93 -1.40 4.75
C MET A 268 -4.59 -1.58 6.12
N GLY A 269 -5.94 -1.66 6.13
CA GLY A 269 -6.69 -2.29 7.22
C GLY A 269 -7.30 -1.37 8.27
N THR A 270 -6.90 -0.12 8.37
CA THR A 270 -7.24 0.79 9.47
C THR A 270 -8.70 1.26 9.51
N ALA A 271 -9.48 1.05 8.45
CA ALA A 271 -10.92 1.27 8.38
C ALA A 271 -11.60 0.08 7.70
N ARG A 272 -11.25 -1.14 8.14
CA ARG A 272 -11.56 -2.41 7.49
C ARG A 272 -13.04 -2.60 7.16
N MET A 273 -13.31 -3.23 6.01
CA MET A 273 -14.63 -3.75 5.66
C MET A 273 -15.00 -4.95 6.54
N GLY A 274 -16.30 -5.20 6.69
CA GLY A 274 -16.81 -6.39 7.35
C GLY A 274 -18.33 -6.44 7.33
N ARG A 275 -18.87 -7.59 7.76
CA ARG A 275 -20.32 -7.81 7.83
C ARG A 275 -20.92 -7.27 9.12
N ASP A 276 -20.16 -7.34 10.20
CA ASP A 276 -20.61 -6.93 11.54
C ASP A 276 -20.12 -5.52 11.85
N PRO A 277 -21.01 -4.54 12.05
CA PRO A 277 -20.67 -3.18 12.41
C PRO A 277 -19.94 -3.05 13.76
N LYS A 278 -19.96 -4.08 14.61
CA LYS A 278 -19.20 -4.09 15.87
C LYS A 278 -17.71 -4.39 15.68
N THR A 279 -17.32 -4.96 14.54
CA THR A 279 -15.95 -5.41 14.27
C THR A 279 -15.36 -4.82 13.00
N SER A 280 -16.07 -3.90 12.35
CA SER A 280 -15.65 -3.24 11.12
C SER A 280 -16.17 -1.81 11.04
N VAL A 281 -15.47 -0.98 10.27
CA VAL A 281 -15.86 0.41 10.00
C VAL A 281 -16.78 0.49 8.78
N LEU A 282 -16.51 -0.35 7.78
CA LEU A 282 -17.18 -0.33 6.49
C LEU A 282 -17.93 -1.63 6.23
N ASN A 283 -19.03 -1.52 5.47
CA ASN A 283 -19.77 -2.67 4.97
C ASN A 283 -19.15 -3.25 3.68
N ALA A 284 -19.80 -4.25 3.09
CA ALA A 284 -19.33 -4.92 1.88
C ALA A 284 -19.22 -4.00 0.64
N HIS A 285 -19.79 -2.82 0.66
CA HIS A 285 -19.78 -1.84 -0.43
C HIS A 285 -18.86 -0.64 -0.15
N ASN A 286 -17.92 -0.76 0.78
CA ASN A 286 -17.03 0.31 1.21
C ASN A 286 -17.76 1.52 1.83
N GLN A 287 -19.03 1.38 2.16
CA GLN A 287 -19.84 2.39 2.84
C GLN A 287 -19.63 2.28 4.35
N ALA A 288 -19.49 3.41 5.03
CA ALA A 288 -19.42 3.42 6.49
C ALA A 288 -20.73 2.89 7.10
N HIS A 289 -20.62 1.96 8.06
CA HIS A 289 -21.79 1.43 8.76
C HIS A 289 -22.59 2.52 9.48
N ASP A 290 -21.89 3.47 10.08
CA ASP A 290 -22.49 4.53 10.90
C ASP A 290 -23.01 5.72 10.07
N VAL A 291 -22.46 5.95 8.87
CA VAL A 291 -22.66 7.18 8.10
C VAL A 291 -22.97 6.84 6.64
N PRO A 292 -24.24 6.80 6.24
CA PRO A 292 -24.67 6.17 4.98
C PRO A 292 -24.17 6.85 3.69
N ASN A 293 -23.74 8.10 3.73
CA ASN A 293 -23.23 8.83 2.58
C ASN A 293 -21.67 8.99 2.58
N LEU A 294 -20.99 8.23 3.42
CA LEU A 294 -19.53 8.18 3.50
C LEU A 294 -19.02 6.83 2.96
N PHE A 295 -18.09 6.90 2.02
CA PHE A 295 -17.41 5.75 1.44
C PHE A 295 -15.90 5.89 1.60
N VAL A 296 -15.21 4.77 1.85
CA VAL A 296 -13.73 4.73 1.92
C VAL A 296 -13.26 3.58 1.02
N THR A 297 -12.50 3.89 -0.02
CA THR A 297 -12.14 2.89 -1.05
C THR A 297 -10.64 2.74 -1.30
N ASP A 298 -9.81 3.33 -0.43
CA ASP A 298 -8.36 3.12 -0.42
C ASP A 298 -7.93 1.91 0.43
N GLY A 299 -6.64 1.80 0.70
CA GLY A 299 -6.08 0.69 1.46
C GLY A 299 -6.65 0.52 2.87
N SER A 300 -7.15 1.57 3.50
CA SER A 300 -7.73 1.47 4.84
C SER A 300 -8.94 0.51 4.90
N ALA A 301 -9.65 0.35 3.78
CA ALA A 301 -10.82 -0.53 3.66
C ALA A 301 -10.47 -2.03 3.62
N MET A 302 -9.22 -2.39 3.36
CA MET A 302 -8.81 -3.79 3.17
C MET A 302 -8.86 -4.59 4.46
N THR A 303 -9.14 -5.90 4.32
CA THR A 303 -9.20 -6.85 5.44
C THR A 303 -8.02 -7.82 5.46
N SER A 304 -7.19 -7.78 4.41
CA SER A 304 -6.03 -8.63 4.20
C SER A 304 -5.04 -7.89 3.32
N ALA A 305 -3.76 -7.93 3.64
CA ALA A 305 -2.71 -7.32 2.86
C ALA A 305 -2.45 -8.10 1.55
N SER A 306 -2.67 -9.43 1.54
CA SER A 306 -2.27 -10.28 0.42
C SER A 306 -0.75 -10.24 0.18
N CYS A 307 -0.30 -10.76 -0.97
CA CYS A 307 1.11 -10.74 -1.39
C CYS A 307 1.28 -10.08 -2.78
N VAL A 308 0.33 -9.25 -3.19
CA VAL A 308 0.30 -8.57 -4.48
C VAL A 308 0.09 -7.08 -4.31
N ASN A 309 0.60 -6.30 -5.26
CA ASN A 309 0.40 -4.85 -5.29
C ASN A 309 -1.10 -4.53 -5.36
N PRO A 310 -1.63 -3.65 -4.48
CA PRO A 310 -3.07 -3.59 -4.23
C PRO A 310 -3.87 -2.65 -5.14
N SER A 311 -3.23 -1.82 -5.97
CA SER A 311 -3.89 -0.72 -6.70
C SER A 311 -5.06 -1.18 -7.56
N ILE A 312 -4.95 -2.29 -8.29
CA ILE A 312 -6.04 -2.79 -9.13
C ILE A 312 -7.25 -3.24 -8.30
N THR A 313 -7.00 -3.78 -7.10
CA THR A 313 -8.06 -4.14 -6.15
C THR A 313 -8.79 -2.90 -5.67
N TYR A 314 -8.07 -1.84 -5.29
CA TYR A 314 -8.70 -0.57 -4.89
C TYR A 314 -9.55 0.03 -6.00
N MET A 315 -9.08 -0.02 -7.25
CA MET A 315 -9.83 0.45 -8.42
C MET A 315 -11.13 -0.35 -8.61
N ALA A 316 -11.07 -1.66 -8.49
CA ALA A 316 -12.25 -2.53 -8.62
C ALA A 316 -13.26 -2.27 -7.48
N LEU A 317 -12.78 -2.14 -6.24
CA LEU A 317 -13.61 -1.81 -5.09
C LEU A 317 -14.24 -0.42 -5.22
N THR A 318 -13.49 0.57 -5.71
CA THR A 318 -14.00 1.92 -5.97
C THR A 318 -15.09 1.91 -7.02
N ALA A 319 -14.89 1.22 -8.13
CA ALA A 319 -15.91 1.09 -9.18
C ALA A 319 -17.22 0.49 -8.62
N ARG A 320 -17.12 -0.61 -7.86
CA ARG A 320 -18.26 -1.24 -7.20
C ARG A 320 -18.95 -0.31 -6.20
N ALA A 321 -18.18 0.43 -5.41
CA ALA A 321 -18.72 1.38 -4.44
C ALA A 321 -19.44 2.55 -5.12
N CYS A 322 -18.91 3.04 -6.25
CA CYS A 322 -19.55 4.08 -7.05
C CYS A 322 -20.90 3.63 -7.62
N ASP A 323 -20.96 2.42 -8.20
CA ASP A 323 -22.22 1.85 -8.72
C ASP A 323 -23.25 1.73 -7.59
N TYR A 324 -22.83 1.22 -6.43
CA TYR A 324 -23.70 1.11 -5.26
C TYR A 324 -24.18 2.48 -4.77
N ALA A 325 -23.31 3.47 -4.64
CA ALA A 325 -23.67 4.82 -4.21
C ALA A 325 -24.66 5.49 -5.15
N VAL A 326 -24.48 5.34 -6.49
CA VAL A 326 -25.40 5.86 -7.50
C VAL A 326 -26.77 5.21 -7.37
N LYS A 327 -26.83 3.89 -7.17
CA LYS A 327 -28.08 3.16 -6.94
C LYS A 327 -28.80 3.69 -5.70
N GLN A 328 -28.12 3.74 -4.57
CA GLN A 328 -28.67 4.24 -3.30
C GLN A 328 -29.17 5.69 -3.40
N MET A 329 -28.45 6.53 -4.13
CA MET A 329 -28.86 7.91 -4.38
C MET A 329 -30.14 7.99 -5.24
N LYS A 330 -30.29 7.13 -6.25
CA LYS A 330 -31.50 7.07 -7.09
C LYS A 330 -32.72 6.57 -6.32
N GLU A 331 -32.51 5.69 -5.36
CA GLU A 331 -33.53 5.12 -4.48
C GLU A 331 -33.87 6.06 -3.30
N GLY A 332 -33.16 7.18 -3.14
CA GLY A 332 -33.35 8.12 -2.03
C GLY A 332 -32.89 7.58 -0.67
N ALA A 333 -32.04 6.55 -0.66
CA ALA A 333 -31.51 5.96 0.56
C ALA A 333 -30.31 6.72 1.15
N ILE A 334 -29.62 7.52 0.33
CA ILE A 334 -28.50 8.40 0.74
C ILE A 334 -28.58 9.77 0.08
#